data_29db6378cf5372378371f3ced2c37774
#
_entry.id   29db6378cf5372378371f3ced2c37774
#
_cell.length_a   1.000
_cell.length_b   1.000
_cell.length_c   1.000
_cell.angle_alpha   90.00
_cell.angle_beta   90.00
_cell.angle_gamma   90.00
#
_symmetry.space_group_name_H-M   'P 1'
#
loop_
_entity.id
_entity.type
_entity.pdbx_description
1 polymer ?
#
loop_
_entity_poly.entity_id
_entity_poly.type
_entity_poly.pdbx_seq_one_letter_code
_entity_poly.pdbx_strand_id
1 'polypeptide(L)'
;MDSQSFVKAIFVSALVMATQSSCICERTAPKEPSFEAAVFEIEGETAFMYGVIDHTTPGVVRALVDEHPDVTRIVMVDVPGSDDDPANLEASRLVRARGLETVVPSNGVIASGGVDFFTAGKNRVVEPCGKLGVHSWDEDGPDGSIIFGSEVPRDHEIHAMFLEFYREMEIPEDFYWFTLEAAPSQRIHWMSNEEIVLYGLVTEGVQ
;
A
#
# COMPACT_ATOMS: atom_id res chain seq x y z
N MET A 1 -39.84 34.17 63.32
CA MET A 1 -39.84 34.95 62.07
C MET A 1 -38.61 34.50 61.35
N ASP A 2 -38.80 33.48 60.45
CA ASP A 2 -37.76 32.73 59.77
C ASP A 2 -37.29 33.44 58.49
N SER A 3 -36.01 33.63 58.41
CA SER A 3 -35.36 34.08 57.16
C SER A 3 -34.69 32.92 56.52
N GLN A 4 -35.30 32.34 55.48
CA GLN A 4 -34.70 31.28 54.67
C GLN A 4 -33.81 31.92 53.60
N SER A 5 -32.49 31.62 53.70
CA SER A 5 -31.52 31.96 52.68
C SER A 5 -31.57 30.90 51.54
N PHE A 6 -32.01 31.37 50.37
CA PHE A 6 -31.93 30.60 49.15
C PHE A 6 -30.49 30.62 48.57
N VAL A 7 -29.78 29.50 48.64
CA VAL A 7 -28.50 29.31 47.91
C VAL A 7 -28.82 28.87 46.50
N LYS A 8 -28.55 29.75 45.53
CA LYS A 8 -28.60 29.39 44.09
C LYS A 8 -27.34 28.67 43.71
N ALA A 9 -27.47 27.37 43.41
CA ALA A 9 -26.40 26.61 42.77
C ALA A 9 -26.30 27.00 41.30
N ILE A 10 -25.14 27.56 40.91
CA ILE A 10 -24.81 27.84 39.53
C ILE A 10 -24.13 26.60 38.97
N PHE A 11 -24.82 25.85 38.10
CA PHE A 11 -24.21 24.78 37.29
C PHE A 11 -23.43 25.42 36.15
N VAL A 12 -22.12 25.39 36.25
CA VAL A 12 -21.21 25.68 35.12
C VAL A 12 -21.06 24.42 34.32
N SER A 13 -21.81 24.32 33.21
CA SER A 13 -21.59 23.27 32.20
C SER A 13 -20.30 23.55 31.47
N ALA A 14 -19.27 22.79 31.76
CA ALA A 14 -18.03 22.77 30.94
C ALA A 14 -18.32 22.07 29.60
N LEU A 15 -18.47 22.88 28.55
CA LEU A 15 -18.56 22.41 27.18
C LEU A 15 -17.13 21.94 26.75
N VAL A 16 -16.91 20.64 26.80
CA VAL A 16 -15.68 20.05 26.23
C VAL A 16 -15.80 20.12 24.71
N MET A 17 -15.17 21.15 24.13
CA MET A 17 -14.95 21.17 22.66
C MET A 17 -13.91 20.12 22.32
N ALA A 18 -14.35 18.99 21.77
CA ALA A 18 -13.48 18.07 21.09
C ALA A 18 -12.93 18.77 19.85
N THR A 19 -11.68 19.21 19.90
CA THR A 19 -10.96 19.66 18.71
C THR A 19 -10.72 18.45 17.83
N GLN A 20 -11.53 18.29 16.79
CA GLN A 20 -11.21 17.39 15.68
C GLN A 20 -9.97 17.96 15.00
N SER A 21 -8.83 17.35 15.27
CA SER A 21 -7.60 17.61 14.53
C SER A 21 -7.79 16.99 13.14
N SER A 22 -8.33 17.78 12.20
CA SER A 22 -8.31 17.40 10.79
C SER A 22 -6.85 17.44 10.36
N CYS A 23 -6.24 16.26 10.16
CA CYS A 23 -4.97 16.15 9.47
C CYS A 23 -5.12 16.77 8.08
N ILE A 24 -4.58 17.97 7.90
CA ILE A 24 -4.48 18.60 6.58
C ILE A 24 -3.31 17.93 5.89
N CYS A 25 -3.60 17.08 4.90
CA CYS A 25 -2.58 16.55 4.00
C CYS A 25 -2.03 17.72 3.16
N GLU A 26 -0.93 18.34 3.59
CA GLU A 26 -0.22 19.29 2.75
C GLU A 26 0.27 18.56 1.50
N ARG A 27 -0.26 18.95 0.35
CA ARG A 27 0.25 18.49 -0.95
C ARG A 27 1.60 19.16 -1.21
N THR A 28 2.68 18.50 -0.80
CA THR A 28 3.92 18.67 -1.54
C THR A 28 3.68 18.12 -2.94
N ALA A 29 3.99 18.91 -3.97
CA ALA A 29 3.85 18.44 -5.34
C ALA A 29 4.60 17.10 -5.47
N PRO A 30 3.98 16.06 -6.07
CA PRO A 30 4.67 14.81 -6.28
C PRO A 30 5.96 15.11 -7.05
N LYS A 31 7.09 14.60 -6.54
CA LYS A 31 8.31 14.49 -7.32
C LYS A 31 7.92 13.76 -8.60
N GLU A 32 8.42 14.20 -9.76
CA GLU A 32 8.25 13.45 -11.00
C GLU A 32 8.58 11.98 -10.72
N PRO A 33 7.69 11.02 -11.09
CA PRO A 33 7.93 9.62 -10.80
C PRO A 33 9.29 9.22 -11.35
N SER A 34 10.15 8.65 -10.49
CA SER A 34 11.42 8.14 -10.97
C SER A 34 11.15 6.82 -11.70
N PHE A 35 11.42 6.77 -13.01
CA PHE A 35 11.37 5.52 -13.80
C PHE A 35 12.67 4.70 -13.62
N GLU A 36 13.44 4.96 -12.58
CA GLU A 36 14.62 4.18 -12.24
C GLU A 36 14.22 2.88 -11.54
N ALA A 37 15.05 1.83 -11.71
CA ALA A 37 14.87 0.55 -11.04
C ALA A 37 14.76 0.71 -9.52
N ALA A 38 14.05 -0.20 -8.87
CA ALA A 38 13.83 -0.16 -7.43
C ALA A 38 15.16 -0.25 -6.66
N VAL A 39 15.32 0.67 -5.71
CA VAL A 39 16.50 0.76 -4.82
C VAL A 39 16.08 0.85 -3.36
N PHE A 40 16.99 0.47 -2.46
CA PHE A 40 16.81 0.61 -1.02
C PHE A 40 17.89 1.52 -0.43
N GLU A 41 17.43 2.53 0.34
CA GLU A 41 18.30 3.31 1.22
C GLU A 41 18.14 2.78 2.65
N ILE A 42 19.25 2.44 3.33
CA ILE A 42 19.19 1.73 4.61
C ILE A 42 19.58 2.67 5.75
N GLU A 43 18.69 2.81 6.73
CA GLU A 43 18.91 3.57 7.95
C GLU A 43 18.57 2.69 9.17
N GLY A 44 19.59 2.14 9.82
CA GLY A 44 19.42 1.24 10.96
C GLY A 44 18.61 -0.01 10.60
N GLU A 45 17.46 -0.20 11.22
CA GLU A 45 16.55 -1.34 10.99
C GLU A 45 15.53 -1.10 9.88
N THR A 46 15.64 0.01 9.15
CA THR A 46 14.68 0.44 8.13
C THR A 46 15.33 0.53 6.76
N ALA A 47 14.68 -0.04 5.75
CA ALA A 47 15.02 0.13 4.33
C ALA A 47 13.94 1.01 3.67
N PHE A 48 14.34 2.14 3.10
CA PHE A 48 13.46 3.03 2.33
C PHE A 48 13.50 2.63 0.86
N MET A 49 12.34 2.32 0.28
CA MET A 49 12.21 1.84 -1.09
C MET A 49 11.72 2.95 -2.02
N TYR A 50 12.37 3.07 -3.17
CA TYR A 50 12.03 3.98 -4.25
C TYR A 50 12.20 3.29 -5.60
N GLY A 51 11.44 3.72 -6.62
CA GLY A 51 11.60 3.31 -8.01
C GLY A 51 10.66 2.20 -8.46
N VAL A 52 10.82 1.81 -9.73
CA VAL A 52 10.01 0.81 -10.41
C VAL A 52 10.55 -0.59 -10.12
N ILE A 53 9.66 -1.50 -9.77
CA ILE A 53 9.98 -2.91 -9.58
C ILE A 53 10.23 -3.55 -10.96
N ASP A 54 11.39 -4.14 -11.18
CA ASP A 54 11.81 -4.75 -12.42
C ASP A 54 12.45 -6.14 -12.23
N HIS A 55 12.95 -6.72 -13.29
CA HIS A 55 13.62 -8.03 -13.30
C HIS A 55 14.84 -8.12 -12.36
N THR A 56 15.42 -6.99 -11.91
CA THR A 56 16.57 -6.96 -11.00
C THR A 56 16.16 -6.97 -9.53
N THR A 57 14.93 -6.57 -9.24
CA THR A 57 14.41 -6.37 -7.87
C THR A 57 14.52 -7.62 -6.98
N PRO A 58 14.28 -8.87 -7.45
CA PRO A 58 14.51 -10.05 -6.59
C PRO A 58 15.94 -10.17 -6.10
N GLY A 59 16.91 -9.81 -6.94
CA GLY A 59 18.33 -9.78 -6.58
C GLY A 59 18.63 -8.71 -5.53
N VAL A 60 18.04 -7.52 -5.68
CA VAL A 60 18.19 -6.40 -4.73
C VAL A 60 17.57 -6.74 -3.37
N VAL A 61 16.37 -7.36 -3.35
CA VAL A 61 15.75 -7.82 -2.10
C VAL A 61 16.56 -8.94 -1.43
N ARG A 62 17.13 -9.87 -2.22
CA ARG A 62 18.03 -10.89 -1.66
C ARG A 62 19.24 -10.26 -0.98
N ALA A 63 19.90 -9.33 -1.67
CA ALA A 63 21.02 -8.59 -1.08
C ALA A 63 20.62 -7.85 0.19
N LEU A 64 19.45 -7.19 0.19
CA LEU A 64 18.91 -6.52 1.38
C LEU A 64 18.80 -7.48 2.57
N VAL A 65 18.18 -8.64 2.40
CA VAL A 65 17.96 -9.57 3.52
C VAL A 65 19.22 -10.32 3.96
N ASP A 66 20.19 -10.53 3.07
CA ASP A 66 21.42 -11.25 3.34
C ASP A 66 22.49 -10.32 3.95
N GLU A 67 22.62 -9.09 3.45
CA GLU A 67 23.68 -8.16 3.86
C GLU A 67 23.24 -7.26 5.02
N HIS A 68 21.92 -7.06 5.22
CA HIS A 68 21.34 -6.23 6.28
C HIS A 68 20.34 -7.02 7.14
N PRO A 69 20.83 -8.02 7.91
CA PRO A 69 19.96 -8.90 8.69
C PRO A 69 19.18 -8.19 9.81
N ASP A 70 19.61 -7.00 10.19
CA ASP A 70 18.95 -6.17 11.23
C ASP A 70 17.76 -5.37 10.67
N VAL A 71 17.58 -5.32 9.35
CA VAL A 71 16.41 -4.65 8.74
C VAL A 71 15.15 -5.46 9.07
N THR A 72 14.19 -4.78 9.66
CA THR A 72 12.90 -5.34 10.09
C THR A 72 11.71 -4.77 9.31
N ARG A 73 11.91 -3.63 8.62
CA ARG A 73 10.84 -2.96 7.87
C ARG A 73 11.32 -2.36 6.55
N ILE A 74 10.39 -2.32 5.60
CA ILE A 74 10.53 -1.60 4.33
C ILE A 74 9.53 -0.44 4.33
N VAL A 75 10.02 0.80 4.20
CA VAL A 75 9.20 2.01 4.04
C VAL A 75 9.14 2.35 2.56
N MET A 76 7.96 2.19 1.96
CA MET A 76 7.73 2.38 0.52
C MET A 76 7.34 3.83 0.26
N VAL A 77 8.30 4.65 -0.18
CA VAL A 77 8.13 6.10 -0.29
C VAL A 77 7.57 6.52 -1.66
N ASP A 78 8.17 5.99 -2.74
CA ASP A 78 7.75 6.28 -4.11
C ASP A 78 7.96 5.02 -4.97
N VAL A 79 6.90 4.20 -5.08
CA VAL A 79 6.95 2.92 -5.82
C VAL A 79 5.78 2.89 -6.80
N PRO A 80 5.98 3.43 -8.02
CA PRO A 80 4.88 3.66 -8.97
C PRO A 80 4.32 2.38 -9.61
N GLY A 81 5.01 1.25 -9.50
CA GLY A 81 4.55 -0.02 -10.07
C GLY A 81 5.66 -1.01 -10.38
N SER A 82 5.33 -1.99 -11.22
CA SER A 82 6.27 -2.98 -11.74
C SER A 82 6.25 -3.01 -13.26
N ASP A 83 7.43 -3.29 -13.84
CA ASP A 83 7.60 -3.58 -15.26
C ASP A 83 7.74 -5.10 -15.52
N ASP A 84 7.83 -5.91 -14.44
CA ASP A 84 8.01 -7.37 -14.50
C ASP A 84 7.23 -7.99 -13.33
N ASP A 85 6.00 -8.43 -13.60
CA ASP A 85 5.13 -9.00 -12.57
C ASP A 85 5.70 -10.30 -11.97
N PRO A 86 6.21 -11.28 -12.74
CA PRO A 86 6.88 -12.44 -12.17
C PRO A 86 8.00 -12.09 -11.19
N ALA A 87 8.86 -11.12 -11.54
CA ALA A 87 9.93 -10.65 -10.67
C ALA A 87 9.39 -9.94 -9.42
N ASN A 88 8.35 -9.13 -9.57
CA ASN A 88 7.68 -8.49 -8.44
C ASN A 88 7.16 -9.53 -7.43
N LEU A 89 6.42 -10.53 -7.91
CA LEU A 89 5.87 -11.57 -7.05
C LEU A 89 6.97 -12.43 -6.39
N GLU A 90 8.10 -12.67 -7.08
CA GLU A 90 9.28 -13.35 -6.48
C GLU A 90 9.90 -12.49 -5.37
N ALA A 91 10.16 -11.21 -5.62
CA ALA A 91 10.71 -10.27 -4.64
C ALA A 91 9.79 -10.15 -3.41
N SER A 92 8.50 -10.06 -3.63
CA SER A 92 7.46 -10.00 -2.60
C SER A 92 7.48 -11.26 -1.71
N ARG A 93 7.62 -12.46 -2.29
CA ARG A 93 7.74 -13.70 -1.51
C ARG A 93 8.99 -13.71 -0.62
N LEU A 94 10.11 -13.11 -1.05
CA LEU A 94 11.30 -12.96 -0.21
C LEU A 94 11.03 -12.06 1.00
N VAL A 95 10.34 -10.93 0.80
CA VAL A 95 9.89 -10.03 1.88
C VAL A 95 9.00 -10.78 2.88
N ARG A 96 8.00 -11.52 2.39
CA ARG A 96 7.09 -12.33 3.21
C ARG A 96 7.84 -13.40 4.00
N ALA A 97 8.73 -14.15 3.34
CA ALA A 97 9.52 -15.22 3.97
C ALA A 97 10.46 -14.68 5.07
N ARG A 98 10.99 -13.47 4.88
CA ARG A 98 11.83 -12.81 5.90
C ARG A 98 11.01 -12.25 7.06
N GLY A 99 9.70 -12.10 6.89
CA GLY A 99 8.79 -11.57 7.91
C GLY A 99 8.91 -10.06 8.11
N LEU A 100 9.33 -9.32 7.09
CA LEU A 100 9.47 -7.87 7.15
C LEU A 100 8.10 -7.19 7.25
N GLU A 101 8.09 -6.03 7.90
CA GLU A 101 6.99 -5.08 7.86
C GLU A 101 7.06 -4.23 6.58
N THR A 102 5.92 -3.90 5.98
CA THR A 102 5.82 -2.90 4.92
C THR A 102 5.03 -1.69 5.39
N VAL A 103 5.55 -0.50 5.13
CA VAL A 103 4.96 0.78 5.56
C VAL A 103 4.85 1.71 4.37
N VAL A 104 3.67 2.29 4.15
CA VAL A 104 3.50 3.45 3.27
C VAL A 104 3.44 4.69 4.17
N PRO A 105 4.47 5.54 4.16
CA PRO A 105 4.54 6.70 5.05
C PRO A 105 3.56 7.80 4.60
N SER A 106 3.37 8.82 5.43
CA SER A 106 2.41 9.92 5.19
C SER A 106 2.63 10.66 3.86
N ASN A 107 3.85 10.69 3.37
CA ASN A 107 4.23 11.22 2.05
C ASN A 107 4.42 10.12 1.00
N GLY A 108 4.14 8.86 1.35
CA GLY A 108 4.33 7.71 0.47
C GLY A 108 3.26 7.64 -0.62
N VAL A 109 3.70 7.26 -1.82
CA VAL A 109 2.83 7.03 -2.97
C VAL A 109 3.25 5.73 -3.65
N ILE A 110 2.40 4.73 -3.58
CA ILE A 110 2.62 3.46 -4.25
C ILE A 110 1.46 3.13 -5.18
N ALA A 111 1.73 2.47 -6.30
CA ALA A 111 0.67 2.09 -7.24
C ALA A 111 0.99 0.75 -7.94
N SER A 112 -0.06 0.15 -8.55
CA SER A 112 0.09 -1.05 -9.40
C SER A 112 0.87 -2.16 -8.67
N GLY A 113 1.87 -2.76 -9.28
CA GLY A 113 2.76 -3.76 -8.67
C GLY A 113 3.41 -3.31 -7.35
N GLY A 114 3.51 -2.00 -7.08
CA GLY A 114 3.94 -1.49 -5.78
C GLY A 114 2.95 -1.85 -4.66
N VAL A 115 1.64 -1.93 -4.97
CA VAL A 115 0.64 -2.39 -4.01
C VAL A 115 0.76 -3.91 -3.79
N ASP A 116 1.05 -4.69 -4.84
CA ASP A 116 1.33 -6.13 -4.69
C ASP A 116 2.50 -6.35 -3.75
N PHE A 117 3.61 -5.65 -3.96
CA PHE A 117 4.78 -5.73 -3.09
C PHE A 117 4.46 -5.33 -1.64
N PHE A 118 3.64 -4.30 -1.43
CA PHE A 118 3.20 -3.89 -0.10
C PHE A 118 2.45 -5.01 0.64
N THR A 119 1.62 -5.81 -0.08
CA THR A 119 0.85 -6.90 0.53
C THR A 119 1.74 -8.01 1.09
N ALA A 120 3.00 -8.09 0.67
CA ALA A 120 3.96 -9.08 1.15
C ALA A 120 4.39 -8.86 2.61
N GLY A 121 4.21 -7.68 3.16
CA GLY A 121 4.53 -7.39 4.55
C GLY A 121 3.83 -8.33 5.54
N LYS A 122 4.59 -8.81 6.55
CA LYS A 122 4.00 -9.57 7.66
C LYS A 122 3.07 -8.69 8.47
N ASN A 123 3.52 -7.47 8.76
CA ASN A 123 2.71 -6.36 9.23
C ASN A 123 2.66 -5.32 8.11
N ARG A 124 1.50 -4.72 7.91
CA ARG A 124 1.25 -3.75 6.85
C ARG A 124 0.63 -2.51 7.42
N VAL A 125 1.27 -1.36 7.20
CA VAL A 125 0.87 -0.07 7.76
C VAL A 125 0.75 0.96 6.66
N VAL A 126 -0.34 1.70 6.66
CA VAL A 126 -0.52 2.91 5.84
C VAL A 126 -0.69 4.07 6.80
N GLU A 127 0.28 4.99 6.80
CA GLU A 127 0.19 6.21 7.61
C GLU A 127 -0.85 7.18 7.03
N PRO A 128 -1.37 8.12 7.85
CA PRO A 128 -2.29 9.14 7.35
C PRO A 128 -1.72 9.87 6.14
N CYS A 129 -2.50 10.01 5.07
CA CYS A 129 -2.12 10.59 3.78
C CYS A 129 -1.26 9.71 2.86
N GLY A 130 -0.73 8.58 3.31
CA GLY A 130 -0.12 7.57 2.44
C GLY A 130 -1.11 7.08 1.39
N LYS A 131 -0.65 6.84 0.15
CA LYS A 131 -1.52 6.54 -0.98
C LYS A 131 -1.22 5.19 -1.59
N LEU A 132 -2.28 4.41 -1.78
CA LEU A 132 -2.29 3.17 -2.54
C LEU A 132 -3.14 3.37 -3.79
N GLY A 133 -2.57 3.05 -4.96
CA GLY A 133 -3.26 3.17 -6.23
C GLY A 133 -3.31 1.85 -6.99
N VAL A 134 -4.48 1.53 -7.55
CA VAL A 134 -4.69 0.29 -8.30
C VAL A 134 -5.27 0.55 -9.67
N HIS A 135 -5.03 -0.34 -10.60
CA HIS A 135 -5.60 -0.35 -11.95
C HIS A 135 -5.49 -1.76 -12.56
N SER A 136 -6.19 -1.98 -13.67
CA SER A 136 -6.00 -3.18 -14.47
C SER A 136 -4.61 -3.21 -15.06
N TRP A 137 -3.95 -4.37 -15.03
CA TRP A 137 -2.73 -4.57 -15.81
C TRP A 137 -3.02 -4.61 -17.32
N ASP A 138 -2.00 -4.36 -18.12
CA ASP A 138 -1.99 -4.68 -19.55
C ASP A 138 -0.67 -5.37 -19.93
N GLU A 139 -0.69 -6.12 -21.01
CA GLU A 139 0.44 -6.88 -21.52
C GLU A 139 0.43 -6.87 -23.06
N ASP A 140 1.63 -6.88 -23.67
CA ASP A 140 1.78 -7.01 -25.11
C ASP A 140 1.41 -8.44 -25.57
N GLY A 141 0.38 -8.54 -26.39
CA GLY A 141 0.00 -9.80 -27.00
C GLY A 141 0.97 -10.23 -28.12
N PRO A 142 1.00 -11.53 -28.45
CA PRO A 142 1.95 -12.10 -29.42
C PRO A 142 1.77 -11.59 -30.85
N ASP A 143 0.65 -10.98 -31.17
CA ASP A 143 0.34 -10.38 -32.48
C ASP A 143 0.49 -8.85 -32.49
N GLY A 144 1.02 -8.25 -31.41
CA GLY A 144 1.17 -6.81 -31.23
C GLY A 144 -0.11 -6.11 -30.75
N SER A 145 -1.14 -6.87 -30.37
CA SER A 145 -2.29 -6.34 -29.65
C SER A 145 -1.92 -6.05 -28.19
N ILE A 146 -2.73 -5.25 -27.50
CA ILE A 146 -2.63 -5.09 -26.05
C ILE A 146 -3.72 -5.93 -25.41
N ILE A 147 -3.35 -6.77 -24.45
CA ILE A 147 -4.27 -7.55 -23.64
C ILE A 147 -4.52 -6.77 -22.34
N PHE A 148 -5.77 -6.45 -22.06
CA PHE A 148 -6.16 -5.78 -20.82
C PHE A 148 -6.70 -6.81 -19.83
N GLY A 149 -6.15 -6.85 -18.62
CA GLY A 149 -6.55 -7.81 -17.59
C GLY A 149 -8.04 -7.79 -17.29
N SER A 150 -8.67 -6.60 -17.33
CA SER A 150 -10.11 -6.43 -17.14
C SER A 150 -10.99 -7.05 -18.24
N GLU A 151 -10.42 -7.36 -19.42
CA GLU A 151 -11.13 -7.94 -20.56
C GLU A 151 -10.90 -9.47 -20.66
N VAL A 152 -9.95 -10.01 -19.92
CA VAL A 152 -9.67 -11.45 -19.89
C VAL A 152 -10.73 -12.17 -19.05
N PRO A 153 -11.33 -13.27 -19.55
CA PRO A 153 -12.29 -14.06 -18.77
C PRO A 153 -11.70 -14.51 -17.42
N ARG A 154 -12.49 -14.43 -16.35
CA ARG A 154 -12.02 -14.72 -14.98
C ARG A 154 -11.49 -16.15 -14.77
N ASP A 155 -11.89 -17.09 -15.62
CA ASP A 155 -11.44 -18.49 -15.62
C ASP A 155 -10.18 -18.74 -16.46
N HIS A 156 -9.60 -17.70 -17.06
CA HIS A 156 -8.39 -17.83 -17.85
C HIS A 156 -7.15 -18.03 -16.95
N GLU A 157 -6.23 -18.88 -17.38
CA GLU A 157 -5.05 -19.28 -16.59
C GLU A 157 -4.09 -18.13 -16.25
N ILE A 158 -4.09 -17.02 -17.02
CA ILE A 158 -3.24 -15.85 -16.80
C ILE A 158 -3.46 -15.22 -15.41
N HIS A 159 -4.66 -15.36 -14.84
CA HIS A 159 -4.97 -14.84 -13.50
C HIS A 159 -4.38 -15.70 -12.38
N ALA A 160 -4.01 -16.95 -12.68
CA ALA A 160 -3.62 -17.92 -11.64
C ALA A 160 -2.45 -17.47 -10.79
N MET A 161 -1.43 -16.85 -11.39
CA MET A 161 -0.23 -16.40 -10.65
C MET A 161 -0.55 -15.30 -9.62
N PHE A 162 -1.45 -14.38 -9.95
CA PHE A 162 -1.87 -13.32 -9.04
C PHE A 162 -2.78 -13.87 -7.93
N LEU A 163 -3.75 -14.72 -8.27
CA LEU A 163 -4.66 -15.33 -7.31
C LEU A 163 -3.90 -16.22 -6.30
N GLU A 164 -2.89 -16.98 -6.77
CA GLU A 164 -2.01 -17.75 -5.91
C GLU A 164 -1.20 -16.84 -4.98
N PHE A 165 -0.60 -15.79 -5.53
CA PHE A 165 0.17 -14.80 -4.77
C PHE A 165 -0.67 -14.14 -3.67
N TYR A 166 -1.86 -13.62 -3.99
CA TYR A 166 -2.70 -12.98 -2.97
C TYR A 166 -3.15 -13.97 -1.89
N ARG A 167 -3.38 -15.23 -2.24
CA ARG A 167 -3.68 -16.28 -1.25
C ARG A 167 -2.48 -16.51 -0.32
N GLU A 168 -1.24 -16.55 -0.84
CA GLU A 168 -0.01 -16.65 -0.05
C GLU A 168 0.17 -15.45 0.89
N MET A 169 -0.24 -14.25 0.45
CA MET A 169 -0.17 -13.01 1.24
C MET A 169 -1.35 -12.84 2.20
N GLU A 170 -2.28 -13.79 2.25
CA GLU A 170 -3.50 -13.73 3.09
C GLU A 170 -4.40 -12.54 2.72
N ILE A 171 -4.43 -12.16 1.44
CA ILE A 171 -5.28 -11.14 0.86
C ILE A 171 -6.47 -11.84 0.14
N PRO A 172 -7.71 -11.36 0.32
CA PRO A 172 -8.87 -11.90 -0.37
C PRO A 172 -8.74 -11.85 -1.89
N GLU A 173 -9.15 -12.90 -2.60
CA GLU A 173 -9.17 -12.95 -4.07
C GLU A 173 -10.00 -11.80 -4.69
N ASP A 174 -11.03 -11.35 -3.99
CA ASP A 174 -11.87 -10.22 -4.40
C ASP A 174 -11.05 -8.92 -4.58
N PHE A 175 -9.91 -8.78 -3.88
CA PHE A 175 -9.02 -7.65 -4.08
C PHE A 175 -8.41 -7.66 -5.48
N TYR A 176 -7.94 -8.81 -5.96
CA TYR A 176 -7.41 -8.91 -7.32
C TYR A 176 -8.45 -8.48 -8.37
N TRP A 177 -9.68 -8.98 -8.24
CA TRP A 177 -10.74 -8.61 -9.18
C TRP A 177 -11.09 -7.12 -9.08
N PHE A 178 -11.07 -6.56 -7.89
CA PHE A 178 -11.24 -5.12 -7.68
C PHE A 178 -10.16 -4.31 -8.40
N THR A 179 -8.87 -4.70 -8.37
CA THR A 179 -7.81 -3.97 -9.07
C THR A 179 -8.06 -3.87 -10.56
N LEU A 180 -8.59 -4.95 -11.17
CA LEU A 180 -8.91 -4.98 -12.60
C LEU A 180 -10.11 -4.10 -12.97
N GLU A 181 -11.07 -3.94 -12.06
CA GLU A 181 -12.33 -3.23 -12.29
C GLU A 181 -12.27 -1.74 -11.89
N ALA A 182 -11.40 -1.38 -10.95
CA ALA A 182 -11.35 -0.05 -10.35
C ALA A 182 -10.92 1.04 -11.35
N ALA A 183 -9.98 0.75 -12.24
CA ALA A 183 -9.55 1.66 -13.30
C ALA A 183 -8.89 0.88 -14.46
N PRO A 184 -8.97 1.37 -15.71
CA PRO A 184 -8.18 0.83 -16.82
C PRO A 184 -6.69 1.12 -16.62
N SER A 185 -5.82 0.38 -17.32
CA SER A 185 -4.36 0.45 -17.18
C SER A 185 -3.75 1.86 -17.31
N GLN A 186 -4.39 2.75 -18.08
CA GLN A 186 -3.91 4.12 -18.30
C GLN A 186 -4.29 5.12 -17.19
N ARG A 187 -4.96 4.67 -16.13
CA ARG A 187 -5.41 5.54 -15.02
C ARG A 187 -5.26 4.81 -13.70
N ILE A 188 -5.07 5.56 -12.63
CA ILE A 188 -4.98 5.03 -11.27
C ILE A 188 -6.26 5.35 -10.50
N HIS A 189 -6.85 4.33 -9.88
CA HIS A 189 -7.82 4.48 -8.80
C HIS A 189 -7.06 4.57 -7.48
N TRP A 190 -7.09 5.74 -6.84
CA TRP A 190 -6.50 5.92 -5.51
C TRP A 190 -7.50 5.43 -4.48
N MET A 191 -7.11 4.40 -3.74
CA MET A 191 -7.96 3.73 -2.78
C MET A 191 -8.33 4.65 -1.61
N SER A 192 -9.58 4.57 -1.18
CA SER A 192 -10.03 5.16 0.08
C SER A 192 -9.60 4.30 1.28
N ASN A 193 -9.61 4.88 2.48
CA ASN A 193 -9.32 4.15 3.70
C ASN A 193 -10.30 2.99 3.92
N GLU A 194 -11.57 3.18 3.53
CA GLU A 194 -12.61 2.16 3.61
C GLU A 194 -12.29 0.95 2.71
N GLU A 195 -11.80 1.19 1.48
CA GLU A 195 -11.38 0.13 0.55
C GLU A 195 -10.13 -0.60 1.07
N ILE A 196 -9.14 0.13 1.60
CA ILE A 196 -7.93 -0.46 2.20
C ILE A 196 -8.29 -1.42 3.33
N VAL A 197 -9.23 -1.02 4.20
CA VAL A 197 -9.71 -1.85 5.32
C VAL A 197 -10.59 -3.00 4.81
N LEU A 198 -11.48 -2.74 3.84
CA LEU A 198 -12.39 -3.74 3.28
C LEU A 198 -11.64 -4.95 2.71
N TYR A 199 -10.54 -4.70 2.00
CA TYR A 199 -9.72 -5.76 1.42
C TYR A 199 -8.62 -6.28 2.35
N GLY A 200 -8.56 -5.82 3.61
CA GLY A 200 -7.59 -6.28 4.60
C GLY A 200 -6.15 -5.99 4.22
N LEU A 201 -5.90 -4.90 3.48
CA LEU A 201 -4.54 -4.54 3.05
C LEU A 201 -3.66 -4.11 4.22
N VAL A 202 -4.22 -3.61 5.30
CA VAL A 202 -3.51 -3.28 6.55
C VAL A 202 -3.76 -4.33 7.62
N THR A 203 -2.75 -4.64 8.42
CA THR A 203 -2.85 -5.59 9.55
C THR A 203 -3.16 -4.89 10.87
N GLU A 204 -2.84 -3.62 11.00
CA GLU A 204 -3.27 -2.72 12.07
C GLU A 204 -4.17 -1.66 11.45
N GLY A 205 -5.15 -1.16 12.19
CA GLY A 205 -6.11 -0.18 11.65
C GLY A 205 -5.40 1.03 11.04
N VAL A 206 -6.00 1.60 9.98
CA VAL A 206 -5.53 2.88 9.38
C VAL A 206 -5.54 3.93 10.49
N GLN A 207 -4.37 4.50 10.78
CA GLN A 207 -4.21 5.50 11.84
C GLN A 207 -4.56 6.90 11.35
#